data_63fcdfbd6f44cb3559b0e76cc825f4f5
#
_entry.id   63fcdfbd6f44cb3559b0e76cc825f4f5
#
_cell.length_a   1.000
_cell.length_b   1.000
_cell.length_c   1.000
_cell.angle_alpha   90.00
_cell.angle_beta   90.00
_cell.angle_gamma   90.00
#
_symmetry.space_group_name_H-M   'P 1'
#
loop_
_entity.id
_entity.type
_entity.pdbx_description
1 polymer ?
#
loop_
_entity_poly.entity_id
_entity_poly.type
_entity_poly.pdbx_seq_one_letter_code
_entity_poly.pdbx_strand_id
1 'polypeptide(L)'
;MPKKKTTLPKNFRELCQAGDLAALQAVYDDTDINAVERTIGKSHPLAMRATPPVFMQWLIDHGADVNFQRTADDSPPLYHQVQACNAEHAAVLLQNGADANYTNEFGNSILHFAHTAPLVKLLLAHGANPAAKNRRGQTPFDSLLDSAPLSDRIADMIACAELYLQAGMTITEQQREQVAWSRDHYDEHMERFEIPHTPEGYAALRRLCEMFGVAPEPVREEPQPVPTAPIVLTGNTLWEQYINGWDKFVPASGAAATVQGELIRIAGRIRDELLRNAMGNWGREHRKMINAFPKYAKLGTPLAADALAEIAAIQKGILGDDGTLSQRLCELAAQWVAQNPAPIALGETAYKI
;
A
#
# COMPACT_ATOMS: atom_id res chain seq x y z
N MET A 1 -34.66 4.57 43.09
CA MET A 1 -34.82 5.06 41.72
C MET A 1 -34.95 3.87 40.80
N PRO A 2 -35.79 3.88 39.76
CA PRO A 2 -35.87 2.78 38.82
C PRO A 2 -34.50 2.61 38.12
N LYS A 3 -34.12 1.36 37.84
CA LYS A 3 -32.84 1.04 37.19
C LYS A 3 -32.91 1.55 35.77
N LYS A 4 -32.00 2.45 35.39
CA LYS A 4 -31.89 2.99 34.03
C LYS A 4 -31.56 1.90 33.02
N LYS A 5 -32.02 2.05 31.78
CA LYS A 5 -31.71 1.14 30.68
C LYS A 5 -30.23 1.35 30.25
N THR A 6 -29.51 0.26 30.05
CA THR A 6 -28.11 0.28 29.60
C THR A 6 -27.97 0.10 28.11
N THR A 7 -29.08 0.05 27.36
CA THR A 7 -29.12 -0.10 25.92
C THR A 7 -29.97 0.97 25.28
N LEU A 8 -29.49 1.51 24.18
CA LEU A 8 -30.16 2.52 23.37
C LEU A 8 -31.41 1.95 22.65
N PRO A 9 -32.40 2.76 22.32
CA PRO A 9 -33.52 2.37 21.47
C PRO A 9 -33.08 1.99 20.08
N LYS A 10 -33.87 1.14 19.39
CA LYS A 10 -33.51 0.62 18.05
C LYS A 10 -33.35 1.72 16.99
N ASN A 11 -34.12 2.78 17.10
CA ASN A 11 -34.13 3.92 16.18
C ASN A 11 -33.13 5.03 16.56
N PHE A 12 -32.18 4.79 17.46
CA PHE A 12 -31.28 5.83 17.94
C PHE A 12 -30.42 6.44 16.80
N ARG A 13 -29.96 5.62 15.86
CA ARG A 13 -29.21 6.12 14.69
C ARG A 13 -30.05 7.02 13.79
N GLU A 14 -31.32 6.69 13.62
CA GLU A 14 -32.26 7.51 12.84
C GLU A 14 -32.48 8.86 13.52
N LEU A 15 -32.60 8.88 14.86
CA LEU A 15 -32.66 10.13 15.63
C LEU A 15 -31.39 10.97 15.47
N CYS A 16 -30.21 10.35 15.50
CA CYS A 16 -28.93 11.04 15.23
C CYS A 16 -28.88 11.63 13.83
N GLN A 17 -29.32 10.89 12.82
CA GLN A 17 -29.35 11.35 11.42
C GLN A 17 -30.37 12.47 11.20
N ALA A 18 -31.49 12.44 11.92
CA ALA A 18 -32.48 13.51 11.89
C ALA A 18 -31.99 14.79 12.59
N GLY A 19 -30.99 14.69 13.47
CA GLY A 19 -30.46 15.82 14.21
C GLY A 19 -31.44 16.42 15.25
N ASP A 20 -32.49 15.67 15.65
CA ASP A 20 -33.47 16.12 16.61
C ASP A 20 -32.90 16.02 18.04
N LEU A 21 -32.29 17.10 18.48
CA LEU A 21 -31.65 17.15 19.80
C LEU A 21 -32.65 16.91 20.95
N ALA A 22 -33.87 17.39 20.85
CA ALA A 22 -34.87 17.20 21.91
C ALA A 22 -35.25 15.72 22.03
N ALA A 23 -35.47 15.02 20.90
CA ALA A 23 -35.75 13.60 20.90
C ALA A 23 -34.56 12.78 21.39
N LEU A 24 -33.34 13.14 21.02
CA LEU A 24 -32.10 12.51 21.49
C LEU A 24 -31.93 12.66 23.00
N GLN A 25 -32.16 13.85 23.54
CA GLN A 25 -32.10 14.13 25.00
C GLN A 25 -33.15 13.33 25.78
N ALA A 26 -34.38 13.27 25.27
CA ALA A 26 -35.48 12.54 25.90
C ALA A 26 -35.19 11.03 26.04
N VAL A 27 -34.34 10.44 25.19
CA VAL A 27 -33.89 9.05 25.33
C VAL A 27 -33.26 8.81 26.69
N TYR A 28 -32.57 9.80 27.27
CA TYR A 28 -31.79 9.67 28.50
C TYR A 28 -32.59 9.96 29.78
N ASP A 29 -33.88 10.22 29.68
CA ASP A 29 -34.77 10.32 30.85
C ASP A 29 -34.77 8.99 31.61
N ASP A 30 -34.82 7.86 30.89
CA ASP A 30 -34.84 6.49 31.46
C ASP A 30 -33.64 5.62 31.06
N THR A 31 -32.69 6.15 30.32
CA THR A 31 -31.51 5.44 29.82
C THR A 31 -30.23 5.93 30.51
N ASP A 32 -29.29 5.03 30.75
CA ASP A 32 -27.98 5.33 31.34
C ASP A 32 -27.18 6.19 30.38
N ILE A 33 -26.40 7.13 30.91
CA ILE A 33 -25.63 8.07 30.08
C ILE A 33 -24.57 7.34 29.22
N ASN A 34 -24.05 6.21 29.72
CA ASN A 34 -23.09 5.35 29.03
C ASN A 34 -23.76 4.14 28.35
N ALA A 35 -25.05 4.24 28.01
CA ALA A 35 -25.76 3.19 27.30
C ALA A 35 -25.16 2.97 25.88
N VAL A 36 -25.19 1.74 25.43
CA VAL A 36 -24.67 1.33 24.12
C VAL A 36 -25.76 0.77 23.22
N GLU A 37 -25.49 0.71 21.92
CA GLU A 37 -26.41 0.07 20.97
C GLU A 37 -26.63 -1.42 21.28
N ARG A 38 -27.76 -1.96 20.78
CA ARG A 38 -28.07 -3.40 20.85
C ARG A 38 -27.43 -4.22 19.73
N THR A 39 -26.83 -3.57 18.74
CA THR A 39 -26.20 -4.21 17.58
C THR A 39 -24.92 -4.94 17.96
N ILE A 40 -24.39 -5.75 17.04
CA ILE A 40 -23.18 -6.57 17.27
C ILE A 40 -21.99 -5.71 17.75
N GLY A 41 -21.85 -4.48 17.26
CA GLY A 41 -20.78 -3.57 17.66
C GLY A 41 -20.97 -2.91 19.03
N LYS A 42 -22.18 -2.90 19.61
CA LYS A 42 -22.52 -2.25 20.89
C LYS A 42 -21.86 -0.89 21.09
N SER A 43 -21.89 -0.05 20.06
CA SER A 43 -21.19 1.24 20.04
C SER A 43 -21.80 2.21 21.05
N HIS A 44 -20.94 2.93 21.76
CA HIS A 44 -21.33 4.08 22.57
C HIS A 44 -21.60 5.29 21.65
N PRO A 45 -22.57 6.17 21.94
CA PRO A 45 -22.87 7.35 21.09
C PRO A 45 -21.66 8.21 20.76
N LEU A 46 -20.71 8.39 21.69
CA LEU A 46 -19.48 9.15 21.45
C LEU A 46 -18.55 8.50 20.40
N ALA A 47 -18.70 7.18 20.16
CA ALA A 47 -17.95 6.44 19.15
C ALA A 47 -18.68 6.39 17.79
N MET A 48 -19.95 6.80 17.74
CA MET A 48 -20.77 6.71 16.53
C MET A 48 -20.56 7.92 15.63
N ARG A 49 -20.29 7.67 14.35
CA ARG A 49 -20.15 8.73 13.33
C ARG A 49 -21.43 9.56 13.11
N ALA A 50 -22.58 8.96 13.34
CA ALA A 50 -23.87 9.63 13.13
C ALA A 50 -24.28 10.56 14.28
N THR A 51 -23.60 10.53 15.42
CA THR A 51 -23.96 11.35 16.58
C THR A 51 -23.60 12.83 16.31
N PRO A 52 -24.55 13.78 16.38
CA PRO A 52 -24.23 15.18 16.17
C PRO A 52 -23.20 15.69 17.20
N PRO A 53 -22.19 16.49 16.81
CA PRO A 53 -21.18 17.03 17.74
C PRO A 53 -21.77 17.78 18.94
N VAL A 54 -22.83 18.56 18.70
CA VAL A 54 -23.56 19.28 19.76
C VAL A 54 -24.18 18.31 20.77
N PHE A 55 -24.67 17.15 20.29
CA PHE A 55 -25.23 16.15 21.17
C PHE A 55 -24.12 15.35 21.89
N MET A 56 -22.97 15.14 21.27
CA MET A 56 -21.80 14.59 21.97
C MET A 56 -21.40 15.46 23.16
N GLN A 57 -21.32 16.80 22.96
CA GLN A 57 -21.03 17.74 24.05
C GLN A 57 -22.09 17.62 25.14
N TRP A 58 -23.37 17.59 24.79
CA TRP A 58 -24.45 17.41 25.77
C TRP A 58 -24.29 16.14 26.60
N LEU A 59 -23.95 15.01 25.96
CA LEU A 59 -23.69 13.73 26.66
C LEU A 59 -22.55 13.86 27.65
N ILE A 60 -21.46 14.50 27.26
CA ILE A 60 -20.28 14.70 28.11
C ILE A 60 -20.62 15.61 29.29
N ASP A 61 -21.35 16.71 29.05
CA ASP A 61 -21.81 17.65 30.09
C ASP A 61 -22.72 16.96 31.11
N HIS A 62 -23.40 15.86 30.72
CA HIS A 62 -24.28 15.06 31.58
C HIS A 62 -23.59 13.81 32.14
N GLY A 63 -22.24 13.74 32.02
CA GLY A 63 -21.43 12.73 32.70
C GLY A 63 -21.13 11.48 31.86
N ALA A 64 -21.30 11.52 30.53
CA ALA A 64 -20.78 10.46 29.67
C ALA A 64 -19.26 10.38 29.77
N ASP A 65 -18.74 9.17 29.91
CA ASP A 65 -17.30 8.95 29.96
C ASP A 65 -16.70 9.12 28.57
N VAL A 66 -15.87 10.14 28.40
CA VAL A 66 -15.20 10.48 27.15
C VAL A 66 -14.22 9.39 26.69
N ASN A 67 -13.68 8.62 27.63
CA ASN A 67 -12.78 7.50 27.38
C ASN A 67 -13.48 6.14 27.55
N PHE A 68 -14.80 6.09 27.40
CA PHE A 68 -15.61 4.92 27.64
C PHE A 68 -15.08 3.70 26.87
N GLN A 69 -14.80 2.64 27.62
CA GLN A 69 -14.47 1.31 27.13
C GLN A 69 -15.37 0.31 27.86
N ARG A 70 -16.14 -0.48 27.12
CA ARG A 70 -17.03 -1.49 27.72
C ARG A 70 -16.25 -2.63 28.35
N THR A 71 -15.13 -3.01 27.75
CA THR A 71 -14.15 -3.99 28.20
C THR A 71 -12.76 -3.44 27.96
N ALA A 72 -11.76 -4.02 28.63
CA ALA A 72 -10.35 -3.61 28.42
C ALA A 72 -9.86 -3.81 26.97
N ASP A 73 -10.51 -4.69 26.20
CA ASP A 73 -10.18 -4.97 24.80
C ASP A 73 -10.96 -4.08 23.82
N ASP A 74 -11.85 -3.21 24.32
CA ASP A 74 -12.61 -2.27 23.49
C ASP A 74 -11.81 -0.99 23.27
N SER A 75 -12.04 -0.30 22.15
CA SER A 75 -11.36 0.95 21.84
C SER A 75 -12.18 2.16 22.30
N PRO A 76 -11.54 3.25 22.79
CA PRO A 76 -12.25 4.44 23.25
C PRO A 76 -12.88 5.21 22.08
N PRO A 77 -13.85 6.10 22.34
CA PRO A 77 -14.54 6.88 21.32
C PRO A 77 -13.60 7.63 20.37
N LEU A 78 -12.54 8.24 20.88
CA LEU A 78 -11.57 8.97 20.06
C LEU A 78 -10.94 8.10 18.99
N TYR A 79 -10.59 6.85 19.29
CA TYR A 79 -10.03 5.91 18.33
C TYR A 79 -10.97 5.70 17.13
N HIS A 80 -12.26 5.48 17.39
CA HIS A 80 -13.27 5.30 16.34
C HIS A 80 -13.46 6.54 15.48
N GLN A 81 -13.44 7.74 16.08
CA GLN A 81 -13.59 8.99 15.33
C GLN A 81 -12.37 9.29 14.45
N VAL A 82 -11.15 8.98 14.92
CA VAL A 82 -9.93 9.13 14.13
C VAL A 82 -9.91 8.15 12.95
N GLN A 83 -10.25 6.87 13.17
CA GLN A 83 -10.38 5.89 12.08
C GLN A 83 -11.44 6.28 11.05
N ALA A 84 -12.51 6.95 11.49
CA ALA A 84 -13.56 7.44 10.61
C ALA A 84 -13.21 8.77 9.91
N CYS A 85 -11.98 9.29 10.09
CA CYS A 85 -11.52 10.60 9.62
C CYS A 85 -12.41 11.78 10.08
N ASN A 86 -13.00 11.69 11.27
CA ASN A 86 -13.99 12.62 11.81
C ASN A 86 -13.34 13.67 12.71
N ALA A 87 -12.68 14.67 12.12
CA ALA A 87 -11.92 15.68 12.88
C ALA A 87 -12.79 16.51 13.84
N GLU A 88 -14.03 16.83 13.46
CA GLU A 88 -14.95 17.59 14.29
C GLU A 88 -15.34 16.83 15.57
N HIS A 89 -15.69 15.56 15.44
CA HIS A 89 -16.00 14.69 16.58
C HIS A 89 -14.78 14.46 17.47
N ALA A 90 -13.61 14.23 16.84
CA ALA A 90 -12.35 14.10 17.57
C ALA A 90 -12.02 15.36 18.37
N ALA A 91 -12.32 16.55 17.82
CA ALA A 91 -12.11 17.82 18.53
C ALA A 91 -12.98 17.92 19.79
N VAL A 92 -14.26 17.56 19.72
CA VAL A 92 -15.15 17.53 20.89
C VAL A 92 -14.57 16.62 21.98
N LEU A 93 -14.14 15.40 21.61
CA LEU A 93 -13.60 14.44 22.57
C LEU A 93 -12.30 14.94 23.20
N LEU A 94 -11.36 15.44 22.40
CA LEU A 94 -10.07 15.93 22.89
C LEU A 94 -10.20 17.16 23.78
N GLN A 95 -11.12 18.10 23.45
CA GLN A 95 -11.41 19.26 24.28
C GLN A 95 -11.98 18.87 25.66
N ASN A 96 -12.58 17.69 25.76
CA ASN A 96 -13.16 17.16 26.99
C ASN A 96 -12.30 16.06 27.65
N GLY A 97 -11.01 15.97 27.30
CA GLY A 97 -10.05 15.13 28.01
C GLY A 97 -9.96 13.69 27.50
N ALA A 98 -10.31 13.44 26.22
CA ALA A 98 -9.99 12.16 25.60
C ALA A 98 -8.47 11.93 25.56
N ASP A 99 -8.04 10.69 25.82
CA ASP A 99 -6.63 10.33 25.81
C ASP A 99 -6.07 10.30 24.38
N ALA A 100 -5.30 11.33 24.04
CA ALA A 100 -4.61 11.45 22.75
C ALA A 100 -3.46 10.45 22.56
N ASN A 101 -3.03 9.76 23.64
CA ASN A 101 -1.95 8.78 23.63
C ASN A 101 -2.42 7.34 23.80
N TYR A 102 -3.72 7.08 23.73
CA TYR A 102 -4.24 5.70 23.73
C TYR A 102 -3.50 4.84 22.70
N THR A 103 -3.18 3.61 23.06
CA THR A 103 -2.55 2.61 22.20
C THR A 103 -3.39 1.33 22.17
N ASN A 104 -3.56 0.76 21.00
CA ASN A 104 -4.24 -0.52 20.85
C ASN A 104 -3.33 -1.72 21.19
N GLU A 105 -3.88 -2.92 21.10
CA GLU A 105 -3.16 -4.18 21.35
C GLU A 105 -1.92 -4.40 20.48
N PHE A 106 -1.81 -3.75 19.32
CA PHE A 106 -0.62 -3.81 18.44
C PHE A 106 0.41 -2.73 18.78
N GLY A 107 0.18 -1.93 19.81
CA GLY A 107 1.01 -0.80 20.21
C GLY A 107 0.85 0.42 19.30
N ASN A 108 -0.10 0.42 18.35
CA ASN A 108 -0.38 1.58 17.54
C ASN A 108 -1.05 2.66 18.40
N SER A 109 -0.45 3.83 18.51
CA SER A 109 -1.11 5.00 19.10
C SER A 109 -2.21 5.52 18.17
N ILE A 110 -3.12 6.34 18.67
CA ILE A 110 -4.17 6.96 17.88
C ILE A 110 -3.58 7.71 16.67
N LEU A 111 -2.42 8.31 16.82
CA LEU A 111 -1.74 9.06 15.77
C LEU A 111 -1.31 8.16 14.58
N HIS A 112 -1.09 6.85 14.78
CA HIS A 112 -0.83 5.90 13.68
C HIS A 112 -2.02 5.73 12.72
N PHE A 113 -3.21 6.12 13.13
CA PHE A 113 -4.44 6.04 12.32
C PHE A 113 -4.87 7.41 11.75
N ALA A 114 -4.13 8.48 12.06
CA ALA A 114 -4.45 9.82 11.58
C ALA A 114 -3.81 10.06 10.20
N HIS A 115 -4.61 9.94 9.16
CA HIS A 115 -4.15 10.08 7.76
C HIS A 115 -4.60 11.39 7.10
N THR A 116 -5.14 12.34 7.86
CA THR A 116 -5.56 13.67 7.37
C THR A 116 -4.91 14.76 8.19
N ALA A 117 -4.48 15.85 7.55
CA ALA A 117 -3.79 16.94 8.21
C ALA A 117 -4.59 17.57 9.36
N PRO A 118 -5.93 17.76 9.27
CA PRO A 118 -6.71 18.25 10.40
C PRO A 118 -6.62 17.36 11.64
N LEU A 119 -6.65 16.03 11.48
CA LEU A 119 -6.56 15.08 12.60
C LEU A 119 -5.14 15.05 13.19
N VAL A 120 -4.11 14.98 12.35
CA VAL A 120 -2.71 15.02 12.82
C VAL A 120 -2.45 16.29 13.62
N LYS A 121 -2.83 17.44 13.06
CA LYS A 121 -2.71 18.75 13.73
C LYS A 121 -3.44 18.77 15.07
N LEU A 122 -4.67 18.29 15.09
CA LEU A 122 -5.50 18.27 16.29
C LEU A 122 -4.90 17.38 17.37
N LEU A 123 -4.47 16.16 17.04
CA LEU A 123 -3.88 15.22 17.98
C LEU A 123 -2.55 15.75 18.55
N LEU A 124 -1.68 16.30 17.70
CA LEU A 124 -0.43 16.92 18.12
C LEU A 124 -0.67 18.10 19.08
N ALA A 125 -1.67 18.95 18.78
CA ALA A 125 -2.04 20.07 19.66
C ALA A 125 -2.54 19.63 21.04
N HIS A 126 -3.07 18.40 21.15
CA HIS A 126 -3.51 17.80 22.41
C HIS A 126 -2.47 16.83 23.02
N GLY A 127 -1.20 16.92 22.61
CA GLY A 127 -0.10 16.21 23.23
C GLY A 127 0.07 14.75 22.80
N ALA A 128 -0.47 14.35 21.65
CA ALA A 128 -0.15 13.07 21.07
C ALA A 128 1.34 12.97 20.74
N ASN A 129 1.98 11.85 21.10
CA ASN A 129 3.41 11.64 20.90
C ASN A 129 3.72 11.21 19.46
N PRO A 130 4.35 12.07 18.61
CA PRO A 130 4.69 11.71 17.22
C PRO A 130 5.78 10.64 17.12
N ALA A 131 6.58 10.43 18.18
CA ALA A 131 7.65 9.46 18.23
C ALA A 131 7.24 8.12 18.86
N ALA A 132 5.95 7.93 19.17
CA ALA A 132 5.44 6.66 19.70
C ALA A 132 5.71 5.52 18.70
N LYS A 133 6.20 4.37 19.21
CA LYS A 133 6.51 3.22 18.36
C LYS A 133 5.53 2.09 18.62
N ASN A 134 4.99 1.51 17.55
CA ASN A 134 4.19 0.30 17.62
C ASN A 134 5.07 -0.95 17.84
N ARG A 135 4.46 -2.13 17.94
CA ARG A 135 5.19 -3.40 18.12
C ARG A 135 6.11 -3.77 16.96
N ARG A 136 5.98 -3.14 15.79
CA ARG A 136 6.89 -3.27 14.64
C ARG A 136 8.04 -2.27 14.68
N GLY A 137 8.09 -1.39 15.69
CA GLY A 137 9.07 -0.32 15.81
C GLY A 137 8.76 0.91 14.94
N GLN A 138 7.61 0.96 14.28
CA GLN A 138 7.20 2.04 13.39
C GLN A 138 6.60 3.19 14.18
N THR A 139 6.93 4.41 13.80
CA THR A 139 6.28 5.64 14.26
C THR A 139 4.99 5.91 13.47
N PRO A 140 4.11 6.82 13.94
CA PRO A 140 2.98 7.29 13.14
C PRO A 140 3.39 7.85 11.77
N PHE A 141 4.57 8.49 11.69
CA PHE A 141 5.11 8.99 10.43
C PHE A 141 5.49 7.86 9.46
N ASP A 142 6.06 6.75 9.96
CA ASP A 142 6.34 5.56 9.14
C ASP A 142 5.02 4.93 8.63
N SER A 143 4.01 4.83 9.51
CA SER A 143 2.70 4.28 9.14
C SER A 143 1.95 5.14 8.11
N LEU A 144 2.13 6.45 8.15
CA LEU A 144 1.61 7.35 7.12
C LEU A 144 2.20 7.01 5.75
N LEU A 145 3.52 6.79 5.67
CA LEU A 145 4.22 6.49 4.43
C LEU A 145 3.93 5.08 3.90
N ASP A 146 3.69 4.10 4.76
CA ASP A 146 3.29 2.75 4.35
C ASP A 146 1.95 2.75 3.60
N SER A 147 1.08 3.72 3.88
CA SER A 147 -0.19 3.91 3.18
C SER A 147 -0.07 4.76 1.90
N ALA A 148 1.13 5.28 1.62
CA ALA A 148 1.42 6.30 0.64
C ALA A 148 1.21 5.94 -0.83
N PRO A 149 1.67 4.78 -1.32
CA PRO A 149 1.65 4.53 -2.76
C PRO A 149 0.25 4.33 -3.32
N LEU A 150 -0.74 4.33 -2.46
CA LEU A 150 -2.02 3.70 -2.75
C LEU A 150 -3.16 4.69 -2.96
N SER A 151 -2.92 6.00 -3.04
CA SER A 151 -4.06 6.89 -3.00
C SER A 151 -3.90 8.17 -3.80
N ASP A 152 -5.03 8.60 -4.31
CA ASP A 152 -5.43 9.96 -4.62
C ASP A 152 -5.12 10.98 -3.47
N ARG A 153 -4.54 10.52 -2.33
CA ARG A 153 -4.28 11.25 -1.08
C ARG A 153 -2.83 11.70 -0.88
N ILE A 154 -1.98 11.66 -1.90
CA ILE A 154 -0.57 12.12 -1.74
C ILE A 154 -0.51 13.57 -1.22
N ALA A 155 -1.45 14.42 -1.63
CA ALA A 155 -1.50 15.81 -1.14
C ALA A 155 -1.78 15.88 0.37
N ASP A 156 -2.73 15.08 0.87
CA ASP A 156 -3.01 14.97 2.31
C ASP A 156 -1.81 14.43 3.09
N MET A 157 -1.12 13.46 2.51
CA MET A 157 0.08 12.87 3.11
C MET A 157 1.22 13.89 3.22
N ILE A 158 1.45 14.72 2.18
CA ILE A 158 2.43 15.81 2.23
C ILE A 158 2.10 16.75 3.38
N ALA A 159 0.83 17.16 3.50
CA ALA A 159 0.40 18.05 4.59
C ALA A 159 0.57 17.41 5.97
N CYS A 160 0.34 16.09 6.11
CA CYS A 160 0.62 15.35 7.34
C CYS A 160 2.13 15.28 7.62
N ALA A 161 2.96 14.99 6.61
CA ALA A 161 4.41 14.92 6.74
C ALA A 161 5.00 16.27 7.19
N GLU A 162 4.52 17.38 6.63
CA GLU A 162 4.90 18.72 7.07
C GLU A 162 4.61 18.94 8.56
N LEU A 163 3.48 18.45 9.07
CA LEU A 163 3.14 18.55 10.50
C LEU A 163 4.05 17.71 11.38
N TYR A 164 4.44 16.50 10.95
CA TYR A 164 5.41 15.68 11.68
C TYR A 164 6.79 16.34 11.73
N LEU A 165 7.25 16.93 10.63
CA LEU A 165 8.51 17.67 10.58
C LEU A 165 8.46 18.91 11.48
N GLN A 166 7.34 19.65 11.50
CA GLN A 166 7.13 20.79 12.42
C GLN A 166 7.09 20.34 13.89
N ALA A 167 6.64 19.11 14.17
CA ALA A 167 6.68 18.52 15.49
C ALA A 167 8.08 17.99 15.90
N GLY A 168 9.11 18.23 15.09
CA GLY A 168 10.50 17.88 15.37
C GLY A 168 10.93 16.48 14.92
N MET A 169 10.08 15.77 14.15
CA MET A 169 10.50 14.51 13.54
C MET A 169 11.50 14.79 12.43
N THR A 170 12.41 13.84 12.20
CA THR A 170 13.40 13.90 11.13
C THR A 170 13.16 12.78 10.12
N ILE A 171 13.46 13.06 8.86
CA ILE A 171 13.36 12.06 7.80
C ILE A 171 14.49 11.05 7.93
N THR A 172 14.13 9.77 8.04
CA THR A 172 15.06 8.64 8.11
C THR A 172 15.39 8.10 6.73
N GLU A 173 16.48 7.32 6.62
CA GLU A 173 16.82 6.65 5.36
C GLU A 173 15.74 5.65 4.93
N GLN A 174 15.19 4.88 5.86
CA GLN A 174 14.09 3.97 5.59
C GLN A 174 12.86 4.69 4.98
N GLN A 175 12.54 5.89 5.47
CA GLN A 175 11.45 6.69 4.91
C GLN A 175 11.77 7.19 3.50
N ARG A 176 13.05 7.51 3.20
CA ARG A 176 13.47 7.85 1.84
C ARG A 176 13.33 6.67 0.89
N GLU A 177 13.77 5.49 1.31
CA GLU A 177 13.61 4.24 0.56
C GLU A 177 12.13 3.94 0.29
N GLN A 178 11.26 4.15 1.28
CA GLN A 178 9.81 3.98 1.12
C GLN A 178 9.22 4.96 0.10
N VAL A 179 9.62 6.23 0.13
CA VAL A 179 9.17 7.23 -0.85
C VAL A 179 9.71 6.92 -2.25
N ALA A 180 10.98 6.47 -2.36
CA ALA A 180 11.56 6.04 -3.63
C ALA A 180 10.80 4.83 -4.20
N TRP A 181 10.50 3.84 -3.38
CA TRP A 181 9.68 2.69 -3.76
C TRP A 181 8.29 3.13 -4.23
N SER A 182 7.64 4.04 -3.52
CA SER A 182 6.32 4.58 -3.88
C SER A 182 6.34 5.30 -5.23
N ARG A 183 7.40 6.09 -5.51
CA ARG A 183 7.62 6.74 -6.80
C ARG A 183 7.74 5.71 -7.93
N ASP A 184 8.54 4.67 -7.73
CA ASP A 184 8.84 3.68 -8.77
C ASP A 184 7.62 2.82 -9.13
N HIS A 185 6.70 2.62 -8.16
CA HIS A 185 5.51 1.78 -8.34
C HIS A 185 4.21 2.59 -8.48
N TYR A 186 4.29 3.92 -8.57
CA TYR A 186 3.12 4.78 -8.62
C TYR A 186 2.18 4.46 -9.79
N ASP A 187 2.72 4.38 -11.00
CA ASP A 187 1.93 4.11 -12.21
C ASP A 187 1.27 2.73 -12.16
N GLU A 188 2.02 1.71 -11.76
CA GLU A 188 1.51 0.34 -11.63
C GLU A 188 0.36 0.27 -10.62
N HIS A 189 0.51 0.99 -9.52
CA HIS A 189 -0.51 1.04 -8.50
C HIS A 189 -1.78 1.74 -9.01
N MET A 190 -1.65 2.90 -9.64
CA MET A 190 -2.78 3.65 -10.21
C MET A 190 -3.53 2.79 -11.23
N GLU A 191 -2.80 2.07 -12.12
CA GLU A 191 -3.40 1.14 -13.07
C GLU A 191 -4.12 -0.04 -12.37
N ARG A 192 -3.53 -0.60 -11.32
CA ARG A 192 -4.09 -1.77 -10.60
C ARG A 192 -5.43 -1.48 -9.94
N PHE A 193 -5.59 -0.27 -9.40
CA PHE A 193 -6.81 0.15 -8.71
C PHE A 193 -7.73 1.02 -9.57
N GLU A 194 -7.44 1.10 -10.89
CA GLU A 194 -8.22 1.89 -11.85
C GLU A 194 -8.36 3.37 -11.46
N ILE A 195 -7.34 3.91 -10.77
CA ILE A 195 -7.29 5.32 -10.37
C ILE A 195 -6.77 6.15 -11.56
N PRO A 196 -7.44 7.23 -11.95
CA PRO A 196 -6.99 8.05 -13.08
C PRO A 196 -5.63 8.70 -12.81
N HIS A 197 -4.73 8.64 -13.80
CA HIS A 197 -3.50 9.40 -13.79
C HIS A 197 -3.81 10.88 -14.03
N THR A 198 -3.51 11.75 -13.06
CA THR A 198 -3.75 13.19 -13.17
C THR A 198 -2.44 13.96 -13.07
N PRO A 199 -2.32 15.12 -13.76
CA PRO A 199 -1.17 15.99 -13.61
C PRO A 199 -0.93 16.43 -12.16
N GLU A 200 -2.00 16.63 -11.39
CA GLU A 200 -1.98 16.99 -9.98
C GLU A 200 -1.39 15.87 -9.12
N GLY A 201 -1.74 14.60 -9.41
CA GLY A 201 -1.17 13.42 -8.73
C GLY A 201 0.34 13.31 -8.95
N TYR A 202 0.80 13.47 -10.17
CA TYR A 202 2.24 13.48 -10.48
C TYR A 202 2.97 14.67 -9.84
N ALA A 203 2.35 15.84 -9.82
CA ALA A 203 2.94 17.02 -9.17
C ALA A 203 3.06 16.80 -7.65
N ALA A 204 2.05 16.18 -7.03
CA ALA A 204 2.08 15.83 -5.61
C ALA A 204 3.16 14.77 -5.31
N LEU A 205 3.29 13.73 -6.14
CA LEU A 205 4.36 12.72 -6.01
C LEU A 205 5.76 13.35 -6.12
N ARG A 206 5.96 14.24 -7.09
CA ARG A 206 7.22 14.97 -7.25
C ARG A 206 7.54 15.79 -6.00
N ARG A 207 6.56 16.53 -5.47
CA ARG A 207 6.73 17.32 -4.24
C ARG A 207 7.06 16.43 -3.03
N LEU A 208 6.44 15.26 -2.92
CA LEU A 208 6.79 14.28 -1.88
C LEU A 208 8.26 13.84 -2.00
N CYS A 209 8.70 13.48 -3.20
CA CYS A 209 10.09 13.11 -3.47
C CYS A 209 11.05 14.24 -3.07
N GLU A 210 10.77 15.46 -3.49
CA GLU A 210 11.57 16.65 -3.14
C GLU A 210 11.67 16.86 -1.62
N MET A 211 10.55 16.72 -0.89
CA MET A 211 10.50 16.85 0.57
C MET A 211 11.41 15.84 1.27
N PHE A 212 11.47 14.61 0.75
CA PHE A 212 12.28 13.54 1.31
C PHE A 212 13.72 13.50 0.74
N GLY A 213 14.08 14.40 -0.16
CA GLY A 213 15.37 14.40 -0.83
C GLY A 213 15.59 13.20 -1.75
N VAL A 214 14.50 12.65 -2.27
CA VAL A 214 14.48 11.56 -3.26
C VAL A 214 14.39 12.19 -4.66
N ALA A 215 15.12 11.66 -5.63
CA ALA A 215 15.01 12.12 -7.01
C ALA A 215 13.55 11.96 -7.49
N PRO A 216 12.91 12.99 -8.08
CA PRO A 216 11.49 12.95 -8.45
C PRO A 216 11.17 11.99 -9.60
N GLU A 217 12.16 11.64 -10.38
CA GLU A 217 12.05 10.64 -11.44
C GLU A 217 12.85 9.39 -11.07
N PRO A 218 12.37 8.20 -11.47
CA PRO A 218 13.14 6.98 -11.26
C PRO A 218 14.56 7.19 -11.79
N VAL A 219 15.55 6.83 -10.98
CA VAL A 219 16.94 6.80 -11.46
C VAL A 219 16.98 5.75 -12.56
N ARG A 220 16.96 6.18 -13.83
CA ARG A 220 17.21 5.26 -14.94
C ARG A 220 18.69 4.89 -14.82
N GLU A 221 18.94 3.63 -14.46
CA GLU A 221 20.29 3.10 -14.66
C GLU A 221 20.64 3.30 -16.15
N GLU A 222 21.82 3.87 -16.41
CA GLU A 222 22.29 3.96 -17.79
C GLU A 222 22.27 2.55 -18.38
N PRO A 223 21.76 2.38 -19.62
CA PRO A 223 21.71 1.08 -20.25
C PRO A 223 23.10 0.45 -20.18
N GLN A 224 23.20 -0.74 -19.63
CA GLN A 224 24.47 -1.43 -19.58
C GLN A 224 25.04 -1.54 -21.01
N PRO A 225 26.34 -1.30 -21.21
CA PRO A 225 26.91 -1.38 -22.54
C PRO A 225 26.74 -2.81 -23.09
N VAL A 226 26.34 -2.89 -24.36
CA VAL A 226 26.22 -4.19 -25.03
C VAL A 226 27.59 -4.86 -25.02
N PRO A 227 27.73 -6.08 -24.48
CA PRO A 227 29.02 -6.78 -24.46
C PRO A 227 29.51 -7.02 -25.90
N THR A 228 30.81 -6.89 -26.10
CA THR A 228 31.46 -7.19 -27.39
C THR A 228 31.86 -8.66 -27.51
N ALA A 229 32.01 -9.35 -26.37
CA ALA A 229 32.36 -10.76 -26.34
C ALA A 229 31.12 -11.64 -26.56
N PRO A 230 31.27 -12.83 -27.14
CA PRO A 230 30.18 -13.80 -27.27
C PRO A 230 29.54 -14.14 -25.92
N ILE A 231 28.22 -14.25 -25.90
CA ILE A 231 27.43 -14.68 -24.73
C ILE A 231 27.45 -16.20 -24.72
N VAL A 232 28.12 -16.77 -23.72
CA VAL A 232 28.21 -18.20 -23.54
C VAL A 232 27.61 -18.58 -22.18
N LEU A 233 26.58 -19.43 -22.23
CA LEU A 233 25.98 -20.03 -21.04
C LEU A 233 26.80 -21.26 -20.62
N THR A 234 27.01 -21.42 -19.33
CA THR A 234 27.73 -22.57 -18.75
C THR A 234 26.77 -23.45 -17.98
N GLY A 235 26.93 -24.75 -18.05
CA GLY A 235 26.09 -25.75 -17.40
C GLY A 235 25.87 -26.97 -18.29
N ASN A 236 25.56 -28.10 -17.67
CA ASN A 236 25.37 -29.41 -18.36
C ASN A 236 23.91 -29.56 -18.86
N THR A 237 22.97 -28.85 -18.24
CA THR A 237 21.55 -28.87 -18.60
C THR A 237 21.08 -27.46 -18.99
N LEU A 238 19.99 -27.37 -19.73
CA LEU A 238 19.40 -26.06 -20.09
C LEU A 238 18.99 -25.28 -18.82
N TRP A 239 18.55 -25.95 -17.78
CA TRP A 239 18.22 -25.31 -16.52
C TRP A 239 19.46 -24.72 -15.82
N GLU A 240 20.58 -25.47 -15.74
CA GLU A 240 21.83 -24.92 -15.21
C GLU A 240 22.32 -23.73 -16.04
N GLN A 241 22.24 -23.83 -17.36
CA GLN A 241 22.60 -22.77 -18.28
C GLN A 241 21.75 -21.51 -18.05
N TYR A 242 20.44 -21.67 -17.81
CA TYR A 242 19.56 -20.57 -17.47
C TYR A 242 19.96 -19.91 -16.15
N ILE A 243 20.16 -20.69 -15.06
CA ILE A 243 20.56 -20.15 -13.75
C ILE A 243 21.88 -19.37 -13.84
N ASN A 244 22.89 -19.95 -14.47
CA ASN A 244 24.18 -19.27 -14.64
C ASN A 244 24.09 -18.05 -15.54
N GLY A 245 23.16 -18.01 -16.49
CA GLY A 245 22.86 -16.87 -17.34
C GLY A 245 22.14 -15.76 -16.60
N TRP A 246 21.28 -16.09 -15.64
CA TRP A 246 20.59 -15.11 -14.82
C TRP A 246 21.58 -14.22 -14.07
N ASP A 247 22.48 -14.80 -13.30
CA ASP A 247 23.44 -14.07 -12.48
C ASP A 247 24.40 -13.20 -13.31
N LYS A 248 24.63 -13.59 -14.57
CA LYS A 248 25.62 -12.95 -15.42
C LYS A 248 25.06 -11.87 -16.36
N PHE A 249 23.82 -12.02 -16.83
CA PHE A 249 23.28 -11.19 -17.92
C PHE A 249 22.00 -10.44 -17.55
N VAL A 250 21.41 -10.71 -16.38
CA VAL A 250 20.22 -10.01 -15.93
C VAL A 250 20.63 -8.91 -14.95
N PRO A 251 20.30 -7.64 -15.21
CA PRO A 251 20.59 -6.56 -14.28
C PRO A 251 19.71 -6.66 -13.02
N ALA A 252 20.16 -6.05 -11.93
CA ALA A 252 19.38 -5.97 -10.68
C ALA A 252 18.05 -5.25 -10.89
N SER A 253 18.03 -4.22 -11.75
CA SER A 253 16.83 -3.49 -12.14
C SER A 253 16.83 -3.16 -13.63
N GLY A 254 15.65 -2.89 -14.19
CA GLY A 254 15.50 -2.50 -15.59
C GLY A 254 15.65 -3.64 -16.60
N ALA A 255 15.69 -3.27 -17.88
CA ALA A 255 15.86 -4.21 -18.99
C ALA A 255 17.33 -4.60 -19.18
N ALA A 256 17.57 -5.79 -19.71
CA ALA A 256 18.95 -6.24 -20.01
C ALA A 256 19.54 -5.46 -21.19
N ALA A 257 20.88 -5.42 -21.30
CA ALA A 257 21.57 -4.77 -22.43
C ALA A 257 21.36 -5.51 -23.76
N THR A 258 21.05 -6.78 -23.72
CA THR A 258 20.95 -7.65 -24.89
C THR A 258 19.65 -8.44 -24.90
N VAL A 259 19.22 -8.85 -26.09
CA VAL A 259 18.08 -9.75 -26.29
C VAL A 259 18.28 -11.06 -25.55
N GLN A 260 19.52 -11.56 -25.48
CA GLN A 260 19.89 -12.76 -24.73
C GLN A 260 19.57 -12.63 -23.23
N GLY A 261 20.07 -11.58 -22.61
CA GLY A 261 19.81 -11.27 -21.21
C GLY A 261 18.32 -11.03 -20.96
N GLU A 262 17.65 -10.37 -21.88
CA GLU A 262 16.22 -10.06 -21.74
C GLU A 262 15.32 -11.30 -21.81
N LEU A 263 15.62 -12.27 -22.68
CA LEU A 263 14.87 -13.54 -22.70
C LEU A 263 15.03 -14.31 -21.36
N ILE A 264 16.25 -14.33 -20.81
CA ILE A 264 16.49 -14.93 -19.48
C ILE A 264 15.71 -14.17 -18.42
N ARG A 265 15.75 -12.83 -18.47
CA ARG A 265 15.04 -11.96 -17.52
C ARG A 265 13.53 -12.14 -17.57
N ILE A 266 12.91 -12.15 -18.76
CA ILE A 266 11.47 -12.40 -18.91
C ILE A 266 11.07 -13.72 -18.27
N ALA A 267 11.76 -14.81 -18.62
CA ALA A 267 11.41 -16.13 -18.10
C ALA A 267 11.49 -16.19 -16.58
N GLY A 268 12.54 -15.60 -15.98
CA GLY A 268 12.73 -15.58 -14.54
C GLY A 268 11.75 -14.70 -13.78
N ARG A 269 11.48 -13.49 -14.28
CA ARG A 269 10.50 -12.59 -13.66
C ARG A 269 9.09 -13.20 -13.68
N ILE A 270 8.70 -13.82 -14.78
CA ILE A 270 7.43 -14.55 -14.87
C ILE A 270 7.38 -15.69 -13.86
N ARG A 271 8.45 -16.49 -13.75
CA ARG A 271 8.54 -17.59 -12.79
C ARG A 271 8.48 -17.10 -11.33
N ASP A 272 9.23 -16.06 -11.00
CA ASP A 272 9.25 -15.49 -9.65
C ASP A 272 7.88 -14.96 -9.25
N GLU A 273 7.18 -14.26 -10.15
CA GLU A 273 5.85 -13.74 -9.87
C GLU A 273 4.82 -14.84 -9.62
N LEU A 274 4.90 -15.93 -10.38
CA LEU A 274 3.98 -17.08 -10.22
C LEU A 274 4.25 -17.88 -8.94
N LEU A 275 5.52 -18.18 -8.64
CA LEU A 275 5.87 -19.14 -7.59
C LEU A 275 6.23 -18.51 -6.25
N ARG A 276 6.87 -17.34 -6.23
CA ARG A 276 7.25 -16.65 -4.99
C ARG A 276 6.21 -15.65 -4.54
N ASN A 277 5.65 -14.89 -5.48
CA ASN A 277 4.68 -13.83 -5.16
C ASN A 277 3.22 -14.29 -5.27
N ALA A 278 2.98 -15.55 -5.61
CA ALA A 278 1.64 -16.13 -5.80
C ALA A 278 0.71 -15.25 -6.66
N MET A 279 1.27 -14.65 -7.70
CA MET A 279 0.62 -13.69 -8.61
C MET A 279 0.18 -12.37 -7.94
N GLY A 280 0.75 -12.02 -6.79
CA GLY A 280 0.38 -10.81 -6.06
C GLY A 280 0.55 -9.52 -6.87
N ASN A 281 1.54 -9.48 -7.78
CA ASN A 281 1.81 -8.33 -8.65
C ASN A 281 1.53 -8.62 -10.13
N TRP A 282 0.83 -9.70 -10.46
CA TRP A 282 0.53 -10.04 -11.85
C TRP A 282 -0.37 -9.01 -12.51
N GLY A 283 0.21 -8.12 -13.30
CA GLY A 283 -0.45 -7.00 -13.95
C GLY A 283 -0.27 -6.94 -15.46
N ARG A 284 -0.55 -5.77 -16.00
CA ARG A 284 -0.42 -5.46 -17.43
C ARG A 284 1.00 -5.63 -17.93
N GLU A 285 1.98 -5.23 -17.12
CA GLU A 285 3.40 -5.26 -17.51
C GLU A 285 3.91 -6.70 -17.62
N HIS A 286 3.54 -7.61 -16.71
CA HIS A 286 3.86 -9.03 -16.83
C HIS A 286 3.24 -9.65 -18.10
N ARG A 287 2.02 -9.25 -18.47
CA ARG A 287 1.40 -9.70 -19.74
C ARG A 287 2.13 -9.18 -20.97
N LYS A 288 2.57 -7.93 -20.97
CA LYS A 288 3.41 -7.38 -22.04
C LYS A 288 4.74 -8.10 -22.12
N MET A 289 5.36 -8.37 -20.98
CA MET A 289 6.65 -9.04 -20.86
C MET A 289 6.58 -10.45 -21.44
N ILE A 290 5.62 -11.28 -21.02
CA ILE A 290 5.49 -12.63 -21.55
C ILE A 290 5.11 -12.64 -23.06
N ASN A 291 4.35 -11.64 -23.52
CA ASN A 291 4.01 -11.49 -24.93
C ASN A 291 5.19 -11.00 -25.79
N ALA A 292 6.21 -10.41 -25.21
CA ALA A 292 7.43 -10.05 -25.90
C ALA A 292 8.38 -11.25 -26.15
N PHE A 293 8.31 -12.25 -25.27
CA PHE A 293 9.18 -13.44 -25.36
C PHE A 293 9.23 -14.08 -26.75
N PRO A 294 8.12 -14.48 -27.40
CA PRO A 294 8.15 -15.09 -28.73
C PRO A 294 8.63 -14.13 -29.82
N LYS A 295 8.54 -12.82 -29.61
CA LYS A 295 9.08 -11.84 -30.57
C LYS A 295 10.60 -11.87 -30.53
N TYR A 296 11.20 -11.88 -29.34
CA TYR A 296 12.65 -11.97 -29.17
C TYR A 296 13.19 -13.34 -29.60
N ALA A 297 12.47 -14.43 -29.31
CA ALA A 297 12.84 -15.78 -29.72
C ALA A 297 12.85 -16.02 -31.26
N LYS A 298 12.37 -15.07 -32.03
CA LYS A 298 12.42 -15.07 -33.50
C LYS A 298 13.57 -14.23 -34.09
N LEU A 299 14.29 -13.49 -33.24
CA LEU A 299 15.46 -12.74 -33.67
C LEU A 299 16.68 -13.64 -33.86
N GLY A 300 17.67 -13.19 -34.61
CA GLY A 300 18.89 -13.96 -34.87
C GLY A 300 18.57 -15.30 -35.53
N THR A 301 19.10 -16.39 -34.96
CA THR A 301 18.76 -17.78 -35.31
C THR A 301 17.52 -18.18 -34.51
N PRO A 302 16.32 -18.26 -35.13
CA PRO A 302 15.09 -18.58 -34.42
C PRO A 302 15.12 -19.98 -33.80
N LEU A 303 14.36 -20.18 -32.71
CA LEU A 303 14.04 -21.53 -32.25
C LEU A 303 13.27 -22.32 -33.32
N ALA A 304 13.38 -23.66 -33.27
CA ALA A 304 12.64 -24.55 -34.14
C ALA A 304 11.11 -24.36 -34.03
N ALA A 305 10.36 -24.69 -35.05
CA ALA A 305 8.93 -24.40 -35.10
C ALA A 305 8.13 -25.06 -33.97
N ASP A 306 8.53 -26.25 -33.52
CA ASP A 306 7.96 -26.98 -32.39
C ASP A 306 8.20 -26.23 -31.08
N ALA A 307 9.40 -25.73 -30.82
CA ALA A 307 9.74 -24.93 -29.66
C ALA A 307 8.97 -23.58 -29.63
N LEU A 308 8.80 -22.95 -30.79
CA LEU A 308 7.96 -21.73 -30.89
C LEU A 308 6.47 -22.01 -30.62
N ALA A 309 5.97 -23.20 -31.07
CA ALA A 309 4.60 -23.65 -30.75
C ALA A 309 4.46 -23.96 -29.25
N GLU A 310 5.50 -24.53 -28.62
CA GLU A 310 5.56 -24.78 -27.20
C GLU A 310 5.49 -23.46 -26.38
N ILE A 311 6.24 -22.44 -26.77
CA ILE A 311 6.15 -21.08 -26.16
C ILE A 311 4.72 -20.55 -26.21
N ALA A 312 4.03 -20.68 -27.34
CA ALA A 312 2.65 -20.23 -27.47
C ALA A 312 1.67 -21.02 -26.57
N ALA A 313 1.92 -22.31 -26.36
CA ALA A 313 1.15 -23.12 -25.41
C ALA A 313 1.42 -22.72 -23.96
N ILE A 314 2.70 -22.48 -23.59
CA ILE A 314 3.08 -21.97 -22.29
C ILE A 314 2.40 -20.65 -21.99
N GLN A 315 2.41 -19.68 -22.90
CA GLN A 315 1.74 -18.38 -22.71
C GLN A 315 0.25 -18.52 -22.37
N LYS A 316 -0.44 -19.50 -22.98
CA LYS A 316 -1.87 -19.75 -22.71
C LYS A 316 -2.12 -20.40 -21.35
N GLY A 317 -1.21 -21.26 -20.90
CA GLY A 317 -1.36 -22.03 -19.67
C GLY A 317 -0.69 -21.39 -18.45
N ILE A 318 0.07 -20.33 -18.63
CA ILE A 318 1.02 -19.81 -17.63
C ILE A 318 0.36 -19.41 -16.30
N LEU A 319 -0.87 -18.91 -16.31
CA LEU A 319 -1.58 -18.48 -15.10
C LEU A 319 -2.00 -19.64 -14.18
N GLY A 320 -2.01 -20.86 -14.70
CA GLY A 320 -2.27 -22.08 -13.94
C GLY A 320 -1.02 -22.94 -13.70
N ASP A 321 0.17 -22.34 -13.84
CA ASP A 321 1.45 -23.06 -13.76
C ASP A 321 1.76 -23.52 -12.32
N ASP A 322 2.13 -24.78 -12.18
CA ASP A 322 2.67 -25.39 -10.95
C ASP A 322 4.20 -25.28 -10.84
N GLY A 323 4.83 -24.55 -11.75
CA GLY A 323 6.28 -24.40 -11.89
C GLY A 323 6.87 -25.12 -13.10
N THR A 324 6.13 -26.02 -13.73
CA THR A 324 6.59 -26.81 -14.87
C THR A 324 6.70 -25.96 -16.13
N LEU A 325 5.65 -25.19 -16.46
CA LEU A 325 5.62 -24.36 -17.66
C LEU A 325 6.62 -23.21 -17.58
N SER A 326 6.72 -22.55 -16.44
CA SER A 326 7.68 -21.47 -16.24
C SER A 326 9.13 -21.94 -16.22
N GLN A 327 9.41 -23.14 -15.67
CA GLN A 327 10.73 -23.75 -15.78
C GLN A 327 11.07 -24.03 -17.26
N ARG A 328 10.12 -24.60 -17.99
CA ARG A 328 10.32 -24.87 -19.41
C ARG A 328 10.55 -23.60 -20.24
N LEU A 329 9.88 -22.50 -19.89
CA LEU A 329 10.13 -21.20 -20.52
C LEU A 329 11.59 -20.73 -20.27
N CYS A 330 12.12 -20.92 -19.06
CA CYS A 330 13.53 -20.66 -18.73
C CYS A 330 14.50 -21.49 -19.57
N GLU A 331 14.21 -22.78 -19.75
CA GLU A 331 15.03 -23.66 -20.58
C GLU A 331 15.00 -23.27 -22.05
N LEU A 332 13.85 -22.85 -22.58
CA LEU A 332 13.72 -22.35 -23.94
C LEU A 332 14.49 -21.03 -24.15
N ALA A 333 14.54 -20.15 -23.12
CA ALA A 333 15.40 -18.97 -23.14
C ALA A 333 16.88 -19.36 -23.26
N ALA A 334 17.35 -20.29 -22.42
CA ALA A 334 18.72 -20.79 -22.46
C ALA A 334 19.06 -21.42 -23.82
N GLN A 335 18.17 -22.24 -24.35
CA GLN A 335 18.32 -22.88 -25.66
C GLN A 335 18.49 -21.85 -26.77
N TRP A 336 17.67 -20.79 -26.80
CA TRP A 336 17.80 -19.72 -27.80
C TRP A 336 19.11 -18.97 -27.63
N VAL A 337 19.51 -18.64 -26.41
CA VAL A 337 20.80 -17.93 -26.14
C VAL A 337 21.98 -18.77 -26.63
N ALA A 338 21.98 -20.08 -26.41
CA ALA A 338 23.04 -20.98 -26.88
C ALA A 338 23.17 -21.00 -28.41
N GLN A 339 22.06 -20.82 -29.14
CA GLN A 339 22.05 -20.70 -30.60
C GLN A 339 22.46 -19.32 -31.12
N ASN A 340 22.45 -18.30 -30.25
CA ASN A 340 22.72 -16.90 -30.59
C ASN A 340 23.84 -16.31 -29.72
N PRO A 341 25.08 -16.79 -29.83
CA PRO A 341 26.19 -16.34 -28.98
C PRO A 341 26.64 -14.88 -29.27
N ALA A 342 26.41 -14.39 -30.50
CA ALA A 342 26.73 -13.00 -30.81
C ALA A 342 25.75 -12.05 -30.11
N PRO A 343 26.20 -11.09 -29.32
CA PRO A 343 25.29 -10.19 -28.62
C PRO A 343 24.40 -9.41 -29.58
N ILE A 344 23.12 -9.42 -29.29
CA ILE A 344 22.11 -8.65 -30.01
C ILE A 344 21.63 -7.54 -29.10
N ALA A 345 21.90 -6.29 -29.47
CA ALA A 345 21.47 -5.14 -28.69
C ALA A 345 19.95 -5.16 -28.49
N LEU A 346 19.50 -4.95 -27.26
CA LEU A 346 18.09 -4.79 -26.97
C LEU A 346 17.65 -3.37 -27.33
N GLY A 347 16.54 -3.24 -28.05
CA GLY A 347 15.87 -1.97 -28.25
C GLY A 347 14.96 -1.59 -27.06
N GLU A 348 14.16 -0.55 -27.24
CA GLU A 348 13.15 -0.19 -26.24
C GLU A 348 12.17 -1.35 -25.97
N THR A 349 11.93 -1.62 -24.69
CA THR A 349 10.94 -2.61 -24.29
C THR A 349 9.54 -1.99 -24.21
N ALA A 350 8.51 -2.77 -24.47
CA ALA A 350 7.11 -2.33 -24.35
C ALA A 350 6.58 -2.41 -22.92
N TYR A 351 7.42 -2.80 -21.95
CA TYR A 351 7.13 -2.97 -20.53
C TYR A 351 8.24 -2.36 -19.69
N LYS A 352 7.92 -2.03 -18.41
CA LYS A 352 8.79 -1.23 -17.55
C LYS A 352 9.26 -1.96 -16.27
N ILE A 353 9.00 -3.26 -16.13
CA ILE A 353 9.37 -4.08 -14.96
C ILE A 353 10.56 -4.98 -15.21
#